data_c214704381aac03570505d802f1afbe0
#
_entry.id   c214704381aac03570505d802f1afbe0
#
_cell.length_a   1.000
_cell.length_b   1.000
_cell.length_c   1.000
_cell.angle_alpha   90.00
_cell.angle_beta   90.00
_cell.angle_gamma   90.00
#
_symmetry.space_group_name_H-M   'P 1'
#
loop_
_entity.id
_entity.type
_entity.pdbx_description
1 polymer ?
#
loop_
_entity_poly.entity_id
_entity_poly.type
_entity_poly.pdbx_seq_one_letter_code
_entity_poly.pdbx_strand_id
1 'polypeptide(L)'
;MAKISRVEVIDFTYELKNMGSEGKNAHNHIGYLKGGILPMSKYAVVIECEDGSRGEYVTHWGGTRPALAQTLMIVNDLPGKDSDMREALFNAANRRLCHMDHMGYGPVDIALWDLAGKQAGKSIAAMLGQFRTKIPAYASTFHGDHTGMFDSYEAFCDFAVQCRDMGYKAFKHHGWFDGDARVEAKLIRKLREAVGDDMVLMYDGASDLNNFADALYVGKACDDAGYFWYEDPYRDNSMSAFAHNKLRGMIKT
;
A
#
# COMPACT_ATOMS: atom_id res chain seq x y z
N MET A 1 20.45 21.71 17.57
CA MET A 1 20.05 21.95 16.17
C MET A 1 21.18 21.41 15.29
N ALA A 2 20.92 20.29 14.63
CA ALA A 2 21.93 19.68 13.77
C ALA A 2 21.63 20.05 12.30
N LYS A 3 22.63 20.60 11.62
CA LYS A 3 22.50 20.90 10.19
C LYS A 3 22.75 19.65 9.37
N ILE A 4 21.93 19.46 8.34
CA ILE A 4 22.10 18.40 7.36
C ILE A 4 23.41 18.68 6.60
N SER A 5 24.35 17.75 6.67
CA SER A 5 25.63 17.82 5.95
C SER A 5 25.57 17.16 4.58
N ARG A 6 24.82 16.03 4.48
CA ARG A 6 24.76 15.21 3.28
C ARG A 6 23.43 14.46 3.19
N VAL A 7 22.98 14.24 1.94
CA VAL A 7 21.88 13.32 1.62
C VAL A 7 22.37 12.36 0.54
N GLU A 8 22.17 11.07 0.78
CA GLU A 8 22.42 10.02 -0.20
C GLU A 8 21.12 9.41 -0.65
N VAL A 9 21.01 9.14 -1.95
CA VAL A 9 19.91 8.36 -2.55
C VAL A 9 20.53 7.16 -3.25
N ILE A 10 20.19 5.96 -2.77
CA ILE A 10 20.80 4.70 -3.22
C ILE A 10 19.72 3.87 -3.91
N ASP A 11 19.77 3.79 -5.24
CA ASP A 11 18.85 2.95 -6.04
C ASP A 11 19.39 1.53 -6.11
N PHE A 12 18.50 0.53 -5.95
CA PHE A 12 18.86 -0.88 -6.03
C PHE A 12 17.70 -1.74 -6.52
N THR A 13 18.03 -2.92 -7.00
CA THR A 13 17.07 -3.94 -7.45
C THR A 13 17.18 -5.20 -6.59
N TYR A 14 16.07 -5.92 -6.45
CA TYR A 14 16.00 -7.22 -5.80
C TYR A 14 14.96 -8.10 -6.50
N GLU A 15 14.98 -9.40 -6.23
CA GLU A 15 14.06 -10.35 -6.84
C GLU A 15 13.02 -10.84 -5.85
N LEU A 16 11.74 -10.81 -6.26
CA LEU A 16 10.66 -11.51 -5.58
C LEU A 16 10.50 -12.89 -6.24
N LYS A 17 10.61 -13.95 -5.44
CA LYS A 17 10.42 -15.33 -5.89
C LYS A 17 8.95 -15.72 -5.78
N ASN A 18 8.51 -16.60 -6.68
CA ASN A 18 7.11 -17.04 -6.82
C ASN A 18 6.13 -15.90 -7.08
N MET A 19 6.60 -14.87 -7.74
CA MET A 19 5.81 -13.71 -8.15
C MET A 19 6.01 -13.47 -9.64
N GLY A 20 4.98 -12.98 -10.31
CA GLY A 20 5.03 -12.67 -11.72
C GLY A 20 3.76 -12.02 -12.22
N SER A 21 3.62 -11.92 -13.53
CA SER A 21 2.39 -11.48 -14.19
C SER A 21 2.13 -12.43 -15.36
N GLU A 22 0.89 -12.86 -15.50
CA GLU A 22 0.48 -13.71 -16.64
C GLU A 22 0.49 -12.98 -17.98
N GLY A 23 0.55 -11.64 -17.96
CA GLY A 23 0.47 -10.82 -19.16
C GLY A 23 -0.89 -10.87 -19.87
N LYS A 24 -1.88 -11.53 -19.28
CA LYS A 24 -3.22 -11.71 -19.86
C LYS A 24 -4.21 -10.60 -19.49
N ASN A 25 -4.01 -9.97 -18.34
CA ASN A 25 -4.81 -8.83 -17.94
C ASN A 25 -4.22 -7.53 -18.52
N ALA A 26 -5.08 -6.56 -18.82
CA ALA A 26 -4.71 -5.30 -19.46
C ALA A 26 -3.70 -4.45 -18.65
N HIS A 27 -3.39 -4.85 -17.42
CA HIS A 27 -2.67 -4.03 -16.45
C HIS A 27 -1.37 -4.67 -15.95
N ASN A 28 -0.99 -5.88 -16.40
CA ASN A 28 0.21 -6.59 -15.93
C ASN A 28 0.34 -6.62 -14.40
N HIS A 29 -0.77 -6.92 -13.72
CA HIS A 29 -0.75 -6.99 -12.27
C HIS A 29 0.16 -8.09 -11.77
N ILE A 30 0.77 -7.83 -10.64
CA ILE A 30 1.66 -8.77 -9.97
C ILE A 30 0.79 -9.74 -9.17
N GLY A 31 0.92 -11.02 -9.47
CA GLY A 31 0.24 -12.11 -8.78
C GLY A 31 1.21 -13.18 -8.30
N TYR A 32 0.68 -14.22 -7.67
CA TYR A 32 1.45 -15.39 -7.28
C TYR A 32 1.64 -16.29 -8.50
N LEU A 33 2.88 -16.49 -8.89
CA LEU A 33 3.27 -17.37 -9.99
C LEU A 33 4.37 -18.32 -9.50
N LYS A 34 4.05 -19.58 -9.32
CA LYS A 34 5.00 -20.59 -8.84
C LYS A 34 6.21 -20.69 -9.75
N GLY A 35 7.40 -20.49 -9.16
CA GLY A 35 8.68 -20.49 -9.89
C GLY A 35 8.95 -19.18 -10.64
N GLY A 36 8.03 -18.22 -10.65
CA GLY A 36 8.24 -16.90 -11.23
C GLY A 36 9.28 -16.09 -10.43
N ILE A 37 9.99 -15.22 -11.15
CA ILE A 37 10.93 -14.26 -10.56
C ILE A 37 10.58 -12.87 -11.09
N LEU A 38 10.26 -11.97 -10.17
CA LEU A 38 9.91 -10.60 -10.50
C LEU A 38 11.01 -9.65 -10.02
N PRO A 39 11.72 -8.95 -10.92
CA PRO A 39 12.67 -7.92 -10.53
C PRO A 39 11.92 -6.68 -10.03
N MET A 40 12.27 -6.24 -8.84
CA MET A 40 11.71 -5.06 -8.19
C MET A 40 12.80 -4.03 -7.93
N SER A 41 12.42 -2.74 -7.97
CA SER A 41 13.31 -1.63 -7.65
C SER A 41 12.88 -0.95 -6.38
N LYS A 42 13.85 -0.58 -5.56
CA LYS A 42 13.69 0.29 -4.39
C LYS A 42 14.84 1.29 -4.36
N TYR A 43 14.69 2.34 -3.55
CA TYR A 43 15.81 3.17 -3.18
C TYR A 43 15.78 3.49 -1.69
N ALA A 44 16.95 3.78 -1.16
CA ALA A 44 17.12 4.28 0.20
C ALA A 44 17.41 5.78 0.16
N VAL A 45 16.90 6.50 1.15
CA VAL A 45 17.27 7.88 1.46
C VAL A 45 18.02 7.86 2.78
N VAL A 46 19.22 8.44 2.79
CA VAL A 46 20.06 8.57 3.98
C VAL A 46 20.35 10.05 4.18
N ILE A 47 20.01 10.59 5.35
CA ILE A 47 20.25 11.98 5.74
C ILE A 47 21.27 11.96 6.88
N GLU A 48 22.38 12.66 6.70
CA GLU A 48 23.45 12.78 7.68
C GLU A 48 23.60 14.24 8.11
N CYS A 49 23.77 14.49 9.40
CA CYS A 49 24.01 15.81 9.97
C CYS A 49 25.49 16.03 10.31
N GLU A 50 25.88 17.30 10.53
CA GLU A 50 27.25 17.72 10.91
C GLU A 50 27.73 17.09 12.23
N ASP A 51 26.81 16.72 13.12
CA ASP A 51 27.12 16.04 14.40
C ASP A 51 27.28 14.52 14.26
N GLY A 52 27.18 13.98 13.03
CA GLY A 52 27.26 12.56 12.74
C GLY A 52 25.96 11.80 12.95
N SER A 53 24.88 12.45 13.40
CA SER A 53 23.58 11.79 13.50
C SER A 53 23.03 11.47 12.11
N ARG A 54 22.29 10.36 12.00
CA ARG A 54 21.86 9.80 10.72
C ARG A 54 20.45 9.26 10.78
N GLY A 55 19.63 9.65 9.80
CA GLY A 55 18.28 9.10 9.56
C GLY A 55 18.21 8.43 8.20
N GLU A 56 17.39 7.37 8.09
CA GLU A 56 17.36 6.55 6.89
C GLU A 56 16.00 5.91 6.67
N TYR A 57 15.65 5.69 5.41
CA TYR A 57 14.46 4.99 5.00
C TYR A 57 14.67 4.25 3.68
N VAL A 58 14.16 3.03 3.58
CA VAL A 58 14.08 2.24 2.35
C VAL A 58 12.64 2.27 1.86
N THR A 59 12.43 2.66 0.60
CA THR A 59 11.10 2.86 0.03
C THR A 59 10.28 1.58 -0.07
N HIS A 60 8.95 1.76 -0.07
CA HIS A 60 8.03 0.73 -0.50
C HIS A 60 8.21 0.44 -2.01
N TRP A 61 7.74 -0.72 -2.48
CA TRP A 61 7.92 -1.13 -3.88
C TRP A 61 7.04 -0.35 -4.88
N GLY A 62 5.92 0.20 -4.45
CA GLY A 62 4.99 0.92 -5.31
C GLY A 62 5.49 2.31 -5.69
N GLY A 63 5.34 2.69 -6.97
CA GLY A 63 5.67 4.03 -7.45
C GLY A 63 7.14 4.42 -7.39
N THR A 64 8.06 3.47 -7.25
CA THR A 64 9.49 3.71 -6.99
C THR A 64 10.13 4.67 -7.99
N ARG A 65 9.92 4.49 -9.29
CA ARG A 65 10.57 5.31 -10.33
C ARG A 65 10.06 6.76 -10.34
N PRO A 66 8.74 7.05 -10.35
CA PRO A 66 8.24 8.41 -10.20
C PRO A 66 8.66 9.07 -8.88
N ALA A 67 8.58 8.34 -7.76
CA ALA A 67 9.00 8.84 -6.46
C ALA A 67 10.50 9.17 -6.43
N LEU A 68 11.36 8.32 -7.00
CA LEU A 68 12.80 8.57 -7.09
C LEU A 68 13.10 9.87 -7.85
N ALA A 69 12.46 10.08 -9.00
CA ALA A 69 12.66 11.29 -9.77
C ALA A 69 12.30 12.54 -8.96
N GLN A 70 11.16 12.52 -8.24
CA GLN A 70 10.75 13.64 -7.38
C GLN A 70 11.67 13.81 -6.17
N THR A 71 12.12 12.70 -5.54
CA THR A 71 13.10 12.75 -4.45
C THR A 71 14.37 13.46 -4.90
N LEU A 72 14.91 13.13 -6.09
CA LEU A 72 16.11 13.75 -6.65
C LEU A 72 15.92 15.25 -6.94
N MET A 73 14.70 15.72 -7.14
CA MET A 73 14.41 17.15 -7.32
C MET A 73 14.54 17.97 -6.03
N ILE A 74 14.37 17.35 -4.88
CA ILE A 74 14.29 18.06 -3.59
C ILE A 74 15.49 17.83 -2.67
N VAL A 75 16.17 16.69 -2.76
CA VAL A 75 17.26 16.34 -1.83
C VAL A 75 18.46 17.30 -1.88
N ASN A 76 18.71 17.91 -3.04
CA ASN A 76 19.79 18.87 -3.20
C ASN A 76 19.56 20.19 -2.44
N ASP A 77 18.34 20.48 -2.04
CA ASP A 77 17.98 21.68 -1.29
C ASP A 77 18.11 21.49 0.25
N LEU A 78 18.41 20.27 0.71
CA LEU A 78 18.47 19.90 2.13
C LEU A 78 19.81 20.23 2.82
N PRO A 79 21.01 20.05 2.21
CA PRO A 79 22.28 20.38 2.86
C PRO A 79 22.32 21.82 3.38
N GLY A 80 22.86 21.98 4.60
CA GLY A 80 22.91 23.25 5.32
C GLY A 80 21.60 23.65 6.03
N LYS A 81 20.50 22.93 5.82
CA LYS A 81 19.24 23.17 6.54
C LYS A 81 19.26 22.50 7.92
N ASP A 82 18.46 23.06 8.81
CA ASP A 82 18.25 22.51 10.15
C ASP A 82 17.28 21.31 10.06
N SER A 83 17.71 20.14 10.52
CA SER A 83 16.93 18.91 10.48
C SER A 83 15.68 18.94 11.38
N ASP A 84 15.64 19.83 12.38
CA ASP A 84 14.48 19.99 13.25
C ASP A 84 13.34 20.79 12.61
N MET A 85 13.64 21.56 11.57
CA MET A 85 12.68 22.41 10.85
C MET A 85 11.84 21.62 9.84
N ARG A 86 11.33 20.41 10.22
CA ARG A 86 10.64 19.48 9.32
C ARG A 86 9.47 20.10 8.58
N GLU A 87 8.64 20.91 9.26
CA GLU A 87 7.50 21.61 8.63
C GLU A 87 7.98 22.63 7.56
N ALA A 88 9.07 23.33 7.80
CA ALA A 88 9.63 24.27 6.82
C ALA A 88 10.20 23.51 5.60
N LEU A 89 10.84 22.36 5.83
CA LEU A 89 11.34 21.48 4.77
C LEU A 89 10.19 20.88 3.96
N PHE A 90 9.11 20.45 4.61
CA PHE A 90 7.89 19.98 3.97
C PHE A 90 7.29 21.06 3.06
N ASN A 91 7.11 22.28 3.57
CA ASN A 91 6.54 23.37 2.79
C ASN A 91 7.42 23.74 1.57
N ALA A 92 8.75 23.71 1.73
CA ALA A 92 9.68 23.95 0.63
C ALA A 92 9.58 22.86 -0.46
N ALA A 93 9.52 21.59 -0.04
CA ALA A 93 9.38 20.44 -0.94
C ALA A 93 8.03 20.48 -1.68
N ASN A 94 6.92 20.75 -0.96
CA ASN A 94 5.60 20.91 -1.58
C ASN A 94 5.58 22.01 -2.64
N ARG A 95 6.24 23.13 -2.37
CA ARG A 95 6.38 24.21 -3.35
C ARG A 95 7.21 23.79 -4.57
N ARG A 96 8.27 22.99 -4.36
CA ARG A 96 9.12 22.47 -5.44
C ARG A 96 8.37 21.49 -6.33
N LEU A 97 7.46 20.67 -5.73
CA LEU A 97 6.68 19.63 -6.40
C LEU A 97 5.25 20.09 -6.76
N CYS A 98 4.93 21.37 -6.71
CA CYS A 98 3.56 21.88 -6.80
C CYS A 98 2.79 21.52 -8.09
N HIS A 99 3.47 21.09 -9.15
CA HIS A 99 2.87 20.65 -10.41
C HIS A 99 2.83 19.12 -10.56
N MET A 100 3.16 18.39 -9.51
CA MET A 100 3.23 16.91 -9.48
C MET A 100 2.51 16.40 -8.24
N ASP A 101 2.30 15.08 -8.17
CA ASP A 101 2.03 14.45 -6.89
C ASP A 101 3.26 14.54 -5.96
N HIS A 102 3.12 14.21 -4.69
CA HIS A 102 4.17 14.39 -3.70
C HIS A 102 4.82 13.06 -3.25
N MET A 103 4.77 12.04 -4.09
CA MET A 103 5.30 10.70 -3.76
C MET A 103 6.76 10.72 -3.33
N GLY A 104 7.57 11.58 -3.96
CA GLY A 104 9.01 11.65 -3.70
C GLY A 104 9.39 12.34 -2.39
N TYR A 105 8.47 13.07 -1.74
CA TYR A 105 8.73 13.66 -0.44
C TYR A 105 8.61 12.66 0.71
N GLY A 106 7.68 11.70 0.62
CA GLY A 106 7.46 10.71 1.68
C GLY A 106 8.74 10.03 2.19
N PRO A 107 9.62 9.51 1.32
CA PRO A 107 10.89 8.92 1.73
C PRO A 107 11.83 9.87 2.47
N VAL A 108 11.85 11.14 2.09
CA VAL A 108 12.65 12.18 2.77
C VAL A 108 12.07 12.48 4.15
N ASP A 109 10.75 12.66 4.25
CA ASP A 109 10.06 12.94 5.50
C ASP A 109 10.26 11.80 6.52
N ILE A 110 10.10 10.55 6.08
CA ILE A 110 10.31 9.39 6.95
C ILE A 110 11.77 9.32 7.44
N ALA A 111 12.75 9.59 6.58
CA ALA A 111 14.15 9.63 6.98
C ALA A 111 14.44 10.78 7.98
N LEU A 112 13.79 11.94 7.83
CA LEU A 112 13.87 13.05 8.81
C LEU A 112 13.25 12.68 10.15
N TRP A 113 12.13 11.95 10.16
CA TRP A 113 11.51 11.45 11.39
C TRP A 113 12.36 10.38 12.06
N ASP A 114 12.99 9.47 11.29
CA ASP A 114 13.94 8.48 11.82
C ASP A 114 15.13 9.16 12.48
N LEU A 115 15.70 10.17 11.82
CA LEU A 115 16.77 11.02 12.37
C LEU A 115 16.35 11.65 13.69
N ALA A 116 15.19 12.30 13.74
CA ALA A 116 14.68 12.94 14.94
C ALA A 116 14.46 11.96 16.09
N GLY A 117 13.94 10.77 15.78
CA GLY A 117 13.77 9.69 16.78
C GLY A 117 15.11 9.23 17.36
N LYS A 118 16.12 9.03 16.51
CA LYS A 118 17.48 8.64 16.91
C LYS A 118 18.16 9.73 17.76
N GLN A 119 18.06 10.98 17.37
CA GLN A 119 18.57 12.14 18.14
C GLN A 119 17.88 12.28 19.50
N ALA A 120 16.57 12.04 19.58
CA ALA A 120 15.81 12.10 20.81
C ALA A 120 15.92 10.83 21.69
N GLY A 121 16.53 9.75 21.18
CA GLY A 121 16.54 8.44 21.85
C GLY A 121 15.16 7.83 22.03
N LYS A 122 14.19 8.12 21.13
CA LYS A 122 12.79 7.70 21.21
C LYS A 122 12.32 7.09 19.91
N SER A 123 11.36 6.15 20.00
CA SER A 123 10.63 5.71 18.81
C SER A 123 9.76 6.85 18.28
N ILE A 124 9.49 6.87 16.97
CA ILE A 124 8.55 7.81 16.34
C ILE A 124 7.17 7.70 17.00
N ALA A 125 6.71 6.49 17.28
CA ALA A 125 5.45 6.27 18.00
C ALA A 125 5.42 6.99 19.36
N ALA A 126 6.50 6.91 20.15
CA ALA A 126 6.59 7.61 21.44
C ALA A 126 6.62 9.14 21.28
N MET A 127 7.29 9.65 20.23
CA MET A 127 7.31 11.09 19.90
C MET A 127 5.91 11.62 19.51
N LEU A 128 5.11 10.78 18.87
CA LEU A 128 3.73 11.10 18.46
C LEU A 128 2.67 10.84 19.55
N GLY A 129 3.10 10.48 20.77
CA GLY A 129 2.17 10.23 21.88
C GLY A 129 1.52 8.85 21.84
N GLN A 130 2.31 7.83 21.65
CA GLN A 130 1.93 6.43 21.51
C GLN A 130 0.71 6.01 22.36
N PHE A 131 -0.36 5.63 21.69
CA PHE A 131 -1.59 5.16 22.33
C PHE A 131 -1.62 3.63 22.53
N ARG A 132 -0.99 2.87 21.61
CA ARG A 132 -0.99 1.40 21.62
C ARG A 132 0.43 0.85 21.50
N THR A 133 0.66 -0.26 22.20
CA THR A 133 1.90 -1.05 22.08
C THR A 133 1.74 -2.29 21.22
N LYS A 134 0.49 -2.70 20.97
CA LYS A 134 0.10 -3.82 20.09
C LYS A 134 -0.99 -3.37 19.15
N ILE A 135 -0.85 -3.68 17.88
CA ILE A 135 -1.81 -3.36 16.82
C ILE A 135 -2.33 -4.66 16.24
N PRO A 136 -3.67 -4.84 16.11
CA PRO A 136 -4.23 -5.98 15.40
C PRO A 136 -3.73 -6.00 13.95
N ALA A 137 -3.42 -7.20 13.46
CA ALA A 137 -3.03 -7.41 12.08
C ALA A 137 -4.04 -8.32 11.38
N TYR A 138 -4.23 -8.10 10.10
CA TYR A 138 -4.94 -9.01 9.21
C TYR A 138 -3.98 -9.69 8.24
N ALA A 139 -4.32 -10.91 7.81
CA ALA A 139 -3.66 -11.54 6.68
C ALA A 139 -4.17 -10.90 5.38
N SER A 140 -3.30 -10.70 4.40
CA SER A 140 -3.67 -10.14 3.11
C SER A 140 -3.08 -10.96 1.98
N THR A 141 -3.88 -11.19 0.92
CA THR A 141 -3.35 -11.77 -0.33
C THR A 141 -2.78 -10.68 -1.24
N PHE A 142 -1.99 -11.10 -2.19
CA PHE A 142 -1.85 -10.44 -3.48
C PHE A 142 -3.04 -10.80 -4.38
N HIS A 143 -2.97 -10.36 -5.64
CA HIS A 143 -3.98 -10.64 -6.65
C HIS A 143 -3.98 -12.10 -7.05
N GLY A 144 -5.14 -12.59 -7.44
CA GLY A 144 -5.30 -13.89 -8.06
C GLY A 144 -4.62 -13.93 -9.44
N ASP A 145 -4.25 -15.12 -9.83
CA ASP A 145 -3.61 -15.40 -11.10
C ASP A 145 -4.18 -16.71 -11.64
N HIS A 146 -4.70 -16.71 -12.88
CA HIS A 146 -5.41 -17.86 -13.45
C HIS A 146 -4.53 -19.11 -13.66
N THR A 147 -3.22 -18.97 -13.54
CA THR A 147 -2.25 -20.07 -13.63
C THR A 147 -1.35 -20.18 -12.39
N GLY A 148 -1.60 -19.35 -11.38
CA GLY A 148 -0.80 -19.21 -10.16
C GLY A 148 -1.36 -19.97 -8.96
N MET A 149 -1.08 -19.45 -7.77
CA MET A 149 -1.52 -20.04 -6.51
C MET A 149 -2.99 -19.78 -6.19
N PHE A 150 -3.55 -18.68 -6.71
CA PHE A 150 -4.95 -18.29 -6.52
C PHE A 150 -5.71 -18.32 -7.85
N ASP A 151 -5.74 -19.51 -8.46
CA ASP A 151 -6.34 -19.76 -9.77
C ASP A 151 -7.85 -20.08 -9.70
N SER A 152 -8.40 -20.26 -8.52
CA SER A 152 -9.77 -20.67 -8.29
C SER A 152 -10.36 -20.08 -7.01
N TYR A 153 -11.69 -20.10 -6.89
CA TYR A 153 -12.37 -19.71 -5.65
C TYR A 153 -11.94 -20.57 -4.47
N GLU A 154 -11.77 -21.85 -4.71
CA GLU A 154 -11.39 -22.84 -3.72
C GLU A 154 -9.98 -22.52 -3.18
N ALA A 155 -9.02 -22.15 -4.03
CA ALA A 155 -7.68 -21.76 -3.61
C ALA A 155 -7.68 -20.54 -2.67
N PHE A 156 -8.50 -19.53 -2.96
CA PHE A 156 -8.68 -18.38 -2.04
C PHE A 156 -9.33 -18.81 -0.72
N CYS A 157 -10.36 -19.65 -0.78
CA CYS A 157 -11.07 -20.14 0.40
C CYS A 157 -10.15 -20.96 1.31
N ASP A 158 -9.39 -21.89 0.74
CA ASP A 158 -8.44 -22.74 1.47
C ASP A 158 -7.36 -21.91 2.15
N PHE A 159 -6.85 -20.88 1.47
CA PHE A 159 -5.87 -20.00 2.07
C PHE A 159 -6.45 -19.12 3.19
N ALA A 160 -7.67 -18.62 3.03
CA ALA A 160 -8.35 -17.88 4.09
C ALA A 160 -8.60 -18.75 5.34
N VAL A 161 -9.01 -20.01 5.15
CA VAL A 161 -9.14 -20.99 6.22
C VAL A 161 -7.79 -21.25 6.90
N GLN A 162 -6.73 -21.42 6.12
CA GLN A 162 -5.38 -21.59 6.66
C GLN A 162 -4.96 -20.37 7.51
N CYS A 163 -5.21 -19.14 7.05
CA CYS A 163 -4.94 -17.94 7.82
C CYS A 163 -5.74 -17.90 9.14
N ARG A 164 -7.02 -18.28 9.11
CA ARG A 164 -7.84 -18.42 10.32
C ARG A 164 -7.24 -19.42 11.31
N ASP A 165 -6.83 -20.57 10.82
CA ASP A 165 -6.25 -21.66 11.64
C ASP A 165 -4.87 -21.30 12.20
N MET A 166 -4.13 -20.39 11.52
CA MET A 166 -2.93 -19.76 12.05
C MET A 166 -3.20 -18.71 13.14
N GLY A 167 -4.48 -18.37 13.38
CA GLY A 167 -4.88 -17.45 14.45
C GLY A 167 -5.16 -16.01 14.02
N TYR A 168 -5.07 -15.68 12.71
CA TYR A 168 -5.51 -14.38 12.22
C TYR A 168 -7.00 -14.18 12.42
N LYS A 169 -7.39 -13.03 12.93
CA LYS A 169 -8.79 -12.68 13.19
C LYS A 169 -9.43 -11.91 12.02
N ALA A 170 -8.65 -11.53 11.06
CA ALA A 170 -9.10 -10.77 9.90
C ALA A 170 -8.32 -11.18 8.64
N PHE A 171 -8.98 -11.11 7.50
CA PHE A 171 -8.43 -11.46 6.20
C PHE A 171 -8.89 -10.48 5.13
N LYS A 172 -7.95 -9.94 4.35
CA LYS A 172 -8.20 -9.09 3.18
C LYS A 172 -7.77 -9.84 1.92
N HIS A 173 -8.65 -9.90 0.94
CA HIS A 173 -8.30 -10.45 -0.37
C HIS A 173 -8.33 -9.37 -1.44
N HIS A 174 -7.49 -9.57 -2.46
CA HIS A 174 -7.60 -8.93 -3.76
C HIS A 174 -8.17 -9.97 -4.73
N GLY A 175 -8.95 -9.52 -5.70
CA GLY A 175 -9.52 -10.41 -6.72
C GLY A 175 -8.56 -10.74 -7.86
N TRP A 176 -9.11 -11.10 -9.02
CA TRP A 176 -8.31 -11.47 -10.20
C TRP A 176 -7.99 -10.33 -11.16
N PHE A 177 -8.50 -9.13 -10.95
CA PHE A 177 -8.32 -8.00 -11.86
C PHE A 177 -8.83 -8.19 -13.30
N ASP A 178 -9.83 -9.01 -13.46
CA ASP A 178 -10.49 -9.18 -14.76
C ASP A 178 -11.58 -8.13 -14.99
N GLY A 179 -11.87 -7.28 -14.00
CA GLY A 179 -12.96 -6.31 -14.04
C GLY A 179 -14.35 -6.96 -14.03
N ASP A 180 -14.44 -8.25 -13.72
CA ASP A 180 -15.72 -8.97 -13.71
C ASP A 180 -16.35 -8.92 -12.31
N ALA A 181 -17.29 -7.98 -12.15
CA ALA A 181 -18.01 -7.79 -10.90
C ALA A 181 -18.77 -9.04 -10.41
N ARG A 182 -19.16 -9.95 -11.30
CA ARG A 182 -19.88 -11.18 -10.91
C ARG A 182 -18.93 -12.23 -10.35
N VAL A 183 -17.75 -12.33 -10.94
CA VAL A 183 -16.67 -13.19 -10.44
C VAL A 183 -16.27 -12.74 -9.05
N GLU A 184 -16.00 -11.45 -8.86
CA GLU A 184 -15.63 -10.87 -7.57
C GLU A 184 -16.72 -11.05 -6.51
N ALA A 185 -17.96 -10.73 -6.83
CA ALA A 185 -19.09 -10.90 -5.91
C ALA A 185 -19.31 -12.37 -5.52
N LYS A 186 -18.99 -13.32 -6.38
CA LYS A 186 -19.04 -14.75 -6.07
C LYS A 186 -17.92 -15.16 -5.11
N LEU A 187 -16.71 -14.67 -5.33
CA LEU A 187 -15.58 -14.91 -4.42
C LEU A 187 -15.88 -14.40 -3.01
N ILE A 188 -16.41 -13.17 -2.90
CA ILE A 188 -16.78 -12.53 -1.65
C ILE A 188 -17.72 -13.44 -0.82
N ARG A 189 -18.77 -13.97 -1.45
CA ARG A 189 -19.71 -14.87 -0.75
C ARG A 189 -19.08 -16.20 -0.36
N LYS A 190 -18.30 -16.81 -1.27
CA LYS A 190 -17.61 -18.08 -1.00
C LYS A 190 -16.60 -17.97 0.15
N LEU A 191 -15.86 -16.85 0.24
CA LEU A 191 -14.95 -16.61 1.34
C LEU A 191 -15.68 -16.55 2.68
N ARG A 192 -16.82 -15.84 2.76
CA ARG A 192 -17.64 -15.81 3.98
C ARG A 192 -18.14 -17.21 4.36
N GLU A 193 -18.63 -17.97 3.39
CA GLU A 193 -19.08 -19.37 3.61
C GLU A 193 -17.93 -20.23 4.15
N ALA A 194 -16.72 -20.07 3.63
CA ALA A 194 -15.57 -20.90 4.01
C ALA A 194 -15.01 -20.58 5.41
N VAL A 195 -14.94 -19.31 5.79
CA VAL A 195 -14.31 -18.90 7.07
C VAL A 195 -15.31 -18.75 8.21
N GLY A 196 -16.62 -18.71 7.92
CA GLY A 196 -17.67 -18.50 8.94
C GLY A 196 -17.75 -17.03 9.40
N ASP A 197 -18.54 -16.77 10.45
CA ASP A 197 -18.85 -15.41 10.91
C ASP A 197 -17.79 -14.82 11.85
N ASP A 198 -16.92 -15.64 12.41
CA ASP A 198 -15.93 -15.22 13.42
C ASP A 198 -14.71 -14.50 12.83
N MET A 199 -14.52 -14.54 11.52
CA MET A 199 -13.42 -13.88 10.83
C MET A 199 -13.87 -12.59 10.17
N VAL A 200 -13.19 -11.49 10.49
CA VAL A 200 -13.40 -10.21 9.80
C VAL A 200 -12.87 -10.30 8.38
N LEU A 201 -13.72 -10.02 7.39
CA LEU A 201 -13.35 -10.02 5.99
C LEU A 201 -13.30 -8.61 5.42
N MET A 202 -12.35 -8.39 4.52
CA MET A 202 -12.15 -7.14 3.79
C MET A 202 -11.85 -7.45 2.33
N TYR A 203 -12.29 -6.57 1.44
CA TYR A 203 -12.04 -6.69 0.01
C TYR A 203 -11.37 -5.43 -0.51
N ASP A 204 -10.32 -5.62 -1.29
CA ASP A 204 -9.60 -4.60 -2.01
C ASP A 204 -9.75 -4.83 -3.51
N GLY A 205 -10.54 -3.99 -4.15
CA GLY A 205 -10.81 -4.06 -5.59
C GLY A 205 -9.65 -3.54 -6.43
N ALA A 206 -8.63 -2.95 -5.79
CA ALA A 206 -7.43 -2.40 -6.40
C ALA A 206 -7.69 -1.60 -7.69
N SER A 207 -8.76 -0.82 -7.67
CA SER A 207 -9.14 0.07 -8.76
C SER A 207 -9.51 -0.64 -10.07
N ASP A 208 -9.91 -1.91 -10.04
CA ASP A 208 -10.12 -2.70 -11.26
C ASP A 208 -11.47 -2.46 -11.93
N LEU A 209 -12.52 -2.12 -11.18
CA LEU A 209 -13.85 -1.92 -11.76
C LEU A 209 -13.95 -0.63 -12.53
N ASN A 210 -14.63 -0.69 -13.70
CA ASN A 210 -14.64 0.38 -14.67
C ASN A 210 -15.84 1.32 -14.57
N ASN A 211 -16.87 0.95 -13.81
CA ASN A 211 -18.09 1.74 -13.73
C ASN A 211 -18.79 1.61 -12.36
N PHE A 212 -19.68 2.58 -12.10
CA PHE A 212 -20.42 2.67 -10.85
C PHE A 212 -21.35 1.47 -10.59
N ALA A 213 -21.98 0.93 -11.65
CA ALA A 213 -22.94 -0.16 -11.48
C ALA A 213 -22.25 -1.45 -11.01
N ASP A 214 -21.07 -1.76 -11.55
CA ASP A 214 -20.28 -2.93 -11.14
C ASP A 214 -19.75 -2.76 -9.71
N ALA A 215 -19.23 -1.58 -9.37
CA ALA A 215 -18.78 -1.31 -8.00
C ALA A 215 -19.93 -1.40 -7.00
N LEU A 216 -21.11 -0.90 -7.33
CA LEU A 216 -22.29 -1.04 -6.48
C LEU A 216 -22.74 -2.51 -6.35
N TYR A 217 -22.64 -3.29 -7.42
CA TYR A 217 -22.97 -4.71 -7.41
C TYR A 217 -22.04 -5.49 -6.46
N VAL A 218 -20.74 -5.24 -6.54
CA VAL A 218 -19.73 -5.84 -5.66
C VAL A 218 -19.90 -5.35 -4.21
N GLY A 219 -20.12 -4.05 -4.00
CA GLY A 219 -20.35 -3.48 -2.67
C GLY A 219 -21.55 -4.06 -1.97
N LYS A 220 -22.64 -4.35 -2.70
CA LYS A 220 -23.80 -5.09 -2.14
C LYS A 220 -23.45 -6.52 -1.76
N ALA A 221 -22.60 -7.19 -2.52
CA ALA A 221 -22.13 -8.52 -2.14
C ALA A 221 -21.26 -8.46 -0.86
N CYS A 222 -20.47 -7.41 -0.68
CA CYS A 222 -19.75 -7.17 0.58
C CYS A 222 -20.70 -6.94 1.75
N ASP A 223 -21.75 -6.13 1.57
CA ASP A 223 -22.79 -5.91 2.58
C ASP A 223 -23.48 -7.22 2.99
N ASP A 224 -23.93 -8.00 2.00
CA ASP A 224 -24.63 -9.27 2.21
C ASP A 224 -23.75 -10.29 2.95
N ALA A 225 -22.45 -10.28 2.67
CA ALA A 225 -21.44 -11.16 3.27
C ALA A 225 -20.83 -10.59 4.58
N GLY A 226 -21.29 -9.43 5.06
CA GLY A 226 -20.81 -8.81 6.29
C GLY A 226 -19.34 -8.47 6.27
N TYR A 227 -18.85 -7.91 5.18
CA TYR A 227 -17.47 -7.41 5.08
C TYR A 227 -17.28 -6.13 5.89
N PHE A 228 -16.09 -5.93 6.41
CA PHE A 228 -15.75 -4.77 7.24
C PHE A 228 -15.45 -3.53 6.43
N TRP A 229 -14.74 -3.67 5.30
CA TRP A 229 -14.57 -2.61 4.31
C TRP A 229 -14.45 -3.14 2.89
N TYR A 230 -14.70 -2.23 1.95
CA TYR A 230 -14.48 -2.36 0.52
C TYR A 230 -13.54 -1.23 0.07
N GLU A 231 -12.32 -1.58 -0.30
CA GLU A 231 -11.21 -0.70 -0.64
C GLU A 231 -11.11 -0.54 -2.16
N ASP A 232 -10.73 0.63 -2.62
CA ASP A 232 -10.41 0.96 -4.02
C ASP A 232 -11.35 0.36 -5.08
N PRO A 233 -12.66 0.69 -5.05
CA PRO A 233 -13.65 0.05 -5.92
C PRO A 233 -13.46 0.33 -7.41
N TYR A 234 -12.93 1.52 -7.76
CA TYR A 234 -12.76 1.95 -9.15
C TYR A 234 -11.40 2.58 -9.40
N ARG A 235 -11.08 2.75 -10.68
CA ARG A 235 -9.92 3.55 -11.10
C ARG A 235 -10.10 5.01 -10.70
N ASP A 236 -9.17 5.55 -9.92
CA ASP A 236 -9.21 6.91 -9.39
C ASP A 236 -9.34 7.98 -10.47
N ASN A 237 -8.70 7.79 -11.60
CA ASN A 237 -8.75 8.72 -12.73
C ASN A 237 -10.02 8.64 -13.56
N SER A 238 -10.87 7.62 -13.34
CA SER A 238 -12.13 7.41 -14.07
C SER A 238 -13.36 7.82 -13.27
N MET A 239 -13.23 7.97 -11.95
CA MET A 239 -14.34 8.24 -11.06
C MET A 239 -14.04 9.42 -10.13
N SER A 240 -15.02 10.32 -10.03
CA SER A 240 -14.91 11.48 -9.17
C SER A 240 -15.12 11.14 -7.70
N ALA A 241 -14.62 12.00 -6.80
CA ALA A 241 -14.92 11.93 -5.36
C ALA A 241 -16.43 11.91 -5.07
N PHE A 242 -17.24 12.52 -5.96
CA PHE A 242 -18.69 12.46 -5.86
C PHE A 242 -19.25 11.04 -6.10
N ALA A 243 -18.70 10.29 -7.04
CA ALA A 243 -19.08 8.90 -7.29
C ALA A 243 -18.72 7.98 -6.11
N HIS A 244 -17.55 8.14 -5.53
CA HIS A 244 -17.15 7.43 -4.30
C HIS A 244 -18.10 7.76 -3.13
N ASN A 245 -18.41 9.03 -2.93
CA ASN A 245 -19.34 9.44 -1.87
C ASN A 245 -20.76 8.90 -2.10
N LYS A 246 -21.21 8.84 -3.36
CA LYS A 246 -22.49 8.25 -3.72
C LYS A 246 -22.50 6.74 -3.44
N LEU A 247 -21.45 6.01 -3.81
CA LEU A 247 -21.32 4.58 -3.52
C LEU A 247 -21.41 4.32 -2.01
N ARG A 248 -20.63 5.06 -1.23
CA ARG A 248 -20.62 4.99 0.23
C ARG A 248 -22.00 5.25 0.86
N GLY A 249 -22.84 6.05 0.23
CA GLY A 249 -24.23 6.29 0.66
C GLY A 249 -25.20 5.15 0.31
N MET A 250 -24.80 4.20 -0.54
CA MET A 250 -25.64 3.11 -1.07
C MET A 250 -25.25 1.72 -0.55
N ILE A 251 -24.11 1.59 0.11
CA ILE A 251 -23.59 0.38 0.76
C ILE A 251 -23.26 0.68 2.21
N LYS A 252 -23.15 -0.37 3.04
CA LYS A 252 -22.85 -0.26 4.48
C LYS A 252 -21.38 -0.51 4.78
N THR A 253 -20.70 -1.16 3.85
CA THR A 253 -19.30 -1.58 3.95
C THR A 253 -18.35 -0.46 3.66
#